data_821ce95f622b609e7b0597dc31002fe7
#
_entry.id   821ce95f622b609e7b0597dc31002fe7
#
_cell.length_a   1.000
_cell.length_b   1.000
_cell.length_c   1.000
_cell.angle_alpha   90.00
_cell.angle_beta   90.00
_cell.angle_gamma   90.00
#
_symmetry.space_group_name_H-M   'P 1'
#
loop_
_entity.id
_entity.type
_entity.pdbx_description
1 polymer ?
#
loop_
_entity_poly.entity_id
_entity_poly.type
_entity_poly.pdbx_seq_one_letter_code
_entity_poly.pdbx_strand_id
1 'polypeptide(L)'
;MEPVTPHSRRTFLGSLAALTVGWLVGSEAFATHPLAAKSRSIACNQYAWFTFYQRQGRDWTANLDASLAEFAQSGIAGYEPSVNAPEELQALAPLLKKHRLRMHSAYINSTLHKADEAERSIRQALAIAEVARSLGITVLVTNPSPIRWGSSEDKSDEELTEQARNLDRLGAGLRQQGITLAYHNHDPEMRQSAREFHHMLLRTDPQNVSFCLDAHWVYRGSGNSQVALFDIVRLYGKRIVEVHLRQSKNGIWQETFGEGDIDYARLAGELGKLKVQPHLVLEQCVEKESPQTMDGLTAHKQSLAYAQRVFAAITSKG
;
A
#
# COMPACT_ATOMS: atom_id res chain seq x y z
N MET A 1 34.24 -54.59 27.14
CA MET A 1 32.98 -53.79 27.01
C MET A 1 32.73 -53.15 28.36
N GLU A 2 33.18 -51.95 28.53
CA GLU A 2 32.94 -51.17 29.75
C GLU A 2 32.10 -49.95 29.43
N PRO A 3 31.20 -49.51 30.31
CA PRO A 3 30.29 -48.42 30.06
C PRO A 3 30.90 -47.08 30.46
N VAL A 4 30.68 -46.08 29.60
CA VAL A 4 31.07 -44.68 29.82
C VAL A 4 30.01 -43.99 30.66
N THR A 5 30.40 -43.44 31.81
CA THR A 5 29.58 -42.63 32.72
C THR A 5 29.51 -41.17 32.29
N PRO A 6 28.40 -40.43 32.58
CA PRO A 6 28.24 -39.05 32.21
C PRO A 6 28.84 -38.09 33.25
N HIS A 7 29.60 -37.08 32.81
CA HIS A 7 30.09 -36.03 33.68
C HIS A 7 29.10 -34.89 33.87
N SER A 8 28.94 -34.61 35.13
CA SER A 8 28.11 -33.62 35.80
C SER A 8 28.49 -32.17 35.48
N ARG A 9 27.43 -31.35 35.35
CA ARG A 9 27.52 -29.89 35.49
C ARG A 9 27.80 -29.53 36.95
N ARG A 10 28.78 -28.68 37.22
CA ARG A 10 28.77 -27.70 38.33
C ARG A 10 30.05 -26.87 38.38
N THR A 11 29.82 -25.55 38.62
CA THR A 11 30.67 -24.55 39.28
C THR A 11 31.84 -23.96 38.48
N PHE A 12 31.61 -22.70 38.04
CA PHE A 12 32.63 -21.66 38.21
C PHE A 12 31.94 -20.33 38.54
N LEU A 13 31.87 -20.07 39.84
CA LEU A 13 31.67 -18.73 40.41
C LEU A 13 33.07 -18.27 40.88
N GLY A 14 33.55 -17.19 40.32
CA GLY A 14 34.82 -16.56 40.71
C GLY A 14 34.69 -15.04 40.60
N SER A 15 34.57 -14.44 41.76
CA SER A 15 34.46 -13.00 42.03
C SER A 15 35.63 -12.19 41.45
N LEU A 16 35.31 -11.00 40.89
CA LEU A 16 36.24 -9.87 40.86
C LEU A 16 35.46 -8.59 41.19
N ALA A 17 35.78 -8.06 42.35
CA ALA A 17 35.31 -6.80 42.86
C ALA A 17 36.23 -5.64 42.48
N ALA A 18 35.61 -4.50 42.24
CA ALA A 18 36.07 -3.13 42.45
C ALA A 18 37.09 -2.50 41.50
N LEU A 19 36.66 -1.43 40.86
CA LEU A 19 37.07 -0.08 41.25
C LEU A 19 36.25 0.95 40.47
N THR A 20 35.34 1.63 41.16
CA THR A 20 34.59 2.79 40.66
C THR A 20 35.47 4.01 40.70
N VAL A 21 35.77 4.60 39.57
CA VAL A 21 36.15 6.01 39.45
C VAL A 21 35.01 6.74 38.75
N GLY A 22 34.33 7.59 39.51
CA GLY A 22 33.24 8.37 39.00
C GLY A 22 33.72 9.46 38.06
N TRP A 23 33.12 9.46 36.88
CA TRP A 23 32.99 10.64 36.03
C TRP A 23 31.50 11.01 35.97
N LEU A 24 31.12 12.04 36.74
CA LEU A 24 29.87 12.76 36.53
C LEU A 24 29.98 13.53 35.22
N VAL A 25 29.57 12.93 34.13
CA VAL A 25 29.20 13.68 32.92
C VAL A 25 27.68 13.79 32.97
N GLY A 26 27.19 15.01 33.16
CA GLY A 26 25.79 15.31 33.09
C GLY A 26 25.21 14.93 31.74
N SER A 27 24.50 13.81 31.67
CA SER A 27 23.64 13.48 30.56
C SER A 27 22.42 14.38 30.67
N GLU A 28 22.40 15.46 29.91
CA GLU A 28 21.13 16.09 29.56
C GLU A 28 20.29 15.04 28.86
N ALA A 29 19.30 14.53 29.59
CA ALA A 29 18.26 13.70 29.02
C ALA A 29 17.52 14.56 28.00
N PHE A 30 17.86 14.39 26.72
CA PHE A 30 16.97 14.80 25.66
C PHE A 30 15.64 14.08 25.89
N ALA A 31 14.69 14.80 26.47
CA ALA A 31 13.31 14.37 26.53
C ALA A 31 12.85 14.20 25.08
N THR A 32 12.92 12.97 24.59
CA THR A 32 12.19 12.58 23.39
C THR A 32 10.72 12.74 23.75
N HIS A 33 10.15 13.88 23.39
CA HIS A 33 8.70 14.00 23.36
C HIS A 33 8.21 12.87 22.46
N PRO A 34 7.37 11.95 22.96
CA PRO A 34 6.70 11.02 22.07
C PRO A 34 5.91 11.92 21.10
N LEU A 35 6.30 11.93 19.83
CA LEU A 35 5.47 12.46 18.77
C LEU A 35 4.12 11.76 18.96
N ALA A 36 3.11 12.53 19.39
CA ALA A 36 1.76 12.02 19.54
C ALA A 36 1.44 11.34 18.22
N ALA A 37 1.24 10.03 18.27
CA ALA A 37 1.00 9.23 17.08
C ALA A 37 -0.24 9.80 16.42
N LYS A 38 -0.03 10.53 15.33
CA LYS A 38 -1.11 11.16 14.57
C LYS A 38 -1.99 10.06 14.04
N SER A 39 -3.28 10.07 14.39
CA SER A 39 -4.31 9.26 13.75
C SER A 39 -4.02 9.21 12.24
N ARG A 40 -3.86 7.99 11.69
CA ARG A 40 -3.58 7.82 10.26
C ARG A 40 -4.79 8.30 9.47
N SER A 41 -4.60 9.33 8.66
CA SER A 41 -5.65 9.86 7.81
C SER A 41 -5.93 8.87 6.67
N ILE A 42 -7.20 8.64 6.37
CA ILE A 42 -7.61 7.91 5.17
C ILE A 42 -7.28 8.78 3.95
N ALA A 43 -6.71 8.15 2.93
CA ALA A 43 -6.42 8.76 1.64
C ALA A 43 -7.44 8.32 0.59
N CYS A 44 -7.38 8.94 -0.58
CA CYS A 44 -8.09 8.50 -1.76
C CYS A 44 -7.17 8.54 -2.98
N ASN A 45 -7.24 7.48 -3.78
CA ASN A 45 -6.52 7.37 -5.03
C ASN A 45 -7.13 8.29 -6.09
N GLN A 46 -6.28 8.91 -6.90
CA GLN A 46 -6.67 9.78 -8.00
C GLN A 46 -7.65 9.12 -8.97
N TYR A 47 -7.46 7.83 -9.26
CA TYR A 47 -8.24 7.11 -10.26
C TYR A 47 -9.72 7.02 -9.89
N ALA A 48 -10.07 6.96 -8.60
CA ALA A 48 -11.45 6.99 -8.15
C ALA A 48 -12.16 8.26 -8.64
N TRP A 49 -11.55 9.44 -8.42
CA TRP A 49 -12.08 10.71 -8.88
C TRP A 49 -12.10 10.83 -10.39
N PHE A 50 -11.05 10.35 -11.05
CA PHE A 50 -10.98 10.33 -12.51
C PHE A 50 -12.17 9.60 -13.13
N THR A 51 -12.58 8.44 -12.60
CA THR A 51 -13.73 7.69 -13.15
C THR A 51 -15.06 8.41 -12.96
N PHE A 52 -15.27 9.13 -11.86
CA PHE A 52 -16.46 9.97 -11.65
C PHE A 52 -16.49 11.18 -12.60
N TYR A 53 -15.35 11.86 -12.77
CA TYR A 53 -15.23 12.97 -13.70
C TYR A 53 -15.51 12.52 -15.14
N GLN A 54 -14.91 11.41 -15.54
CA GLN A 54 -15.11 10.85 -16.89
C GLN A 54 -16.60 10.49 -17.13
N ARG A 55 -17.25 9.87 -16.14
CA ARG A 55 -18.69 9.59 -16.21
C ARG A 55 -19.55 10.85 -16.39
N GLN A 56 -19.11 11.99 -15.84
CA GLN A 56 -19.76 13.28 -15.95
C GLN A 56 -19.36 14.07 -17.21
N GLY A 57 -18.55 13.50 -18.10
CA GLY A 57 -18.01 14.20 -19.27
C GLY A 57 -16.99 15.30 -18.91
N ARG A 58 -16.38 15.21 -17.73
CA ARG A 58 -15.37 16.15 -17.22
C ARG A 58 -13.98 15.52 -17.30
N ASP A 59 -12.95 16.35 -17.43
CA ASP A 59 -11.57 15.93 -17.35
C ASP A 59 -10.97 16.37 -16.01
N TRP A 60 -10.49 15.39 -15.22
CA TRP A 60 -9.83 15.61 -13.93
C TRP A 60 -8.60 16.50 -14.06
N THR A 61 -7.86 16.35 -15.14
CA THR A 61 -6.55 17.01 -15.36
C THR A 61 -6.66 18.38 -16.00
N ALA A 62 -7.80 18.72 -16.61
CA ALA A 62 -7.98 19.98 -17.33
C ALA A 62 -7.77 21.22 -16.44
N ASN A 63 -8.16 21.14 -15.17
CA ASN A 63 -7.86 22.14 -14.16
C ASN A 63 -7.64 21.46 -12.81
N LEU A 64 -6.42 20.99 -12.59
CA LEU A 64 -6.08 20.20 -11.41
C LEU A 64 -6.29 20.96 -10.09
N ASP A 65 -6.11 22.29 -10.10
CA ASP A 65 -6.34 23.13 -8.92
C ASP A 65 -7.84 23.13 -8.53
N ALA A 66 -8.74 23.28 -9.49
CA ALA A 66 -10.18 23.21 -9.25
C ALA A 66 -10.62 21.79 -8.83
N SER A 67 -10.05 20.77 -9.47
CA SER A 67 -10.34 19.36 -9.13
C SER A 67 -9.89 19.01 -7.70
N LEU A 68 -8.73 19.46 -7.27
CA LEU A 68 -8.25 19.29 -5.90
C LEU A 68 -9.04 20.12 -4.89
N ALA A 69 -9.57 21.30 -5.28
CA ALA A 69 -10.48 22.06 -4.44
C ALA A 69 -11.80 21.28 -4.19
N GLU A 70 -12.34 20.62 -5.21
CA GLU A 70 -13.51 19.74 -5.07
C GLU A 70 -13.18 18.51 -4.23
N PHE A 71 -12.04 17.86 -4.48
CA PHE A 71 -11.53 16.75 -3.67
C PHE A 71 -11.48 17.13 -2.18
N ALA A 72 -10.89 18.26 -1.84
CA ALA A 72 -10.75 18.71 -0.46
C ALA A 72 -12.10 18.91 0.27
N GLN A 73 -13.18 19.22 -0.46
CA GLN A 73 -14.53 19.34 0.10
C GLN A 73 -15.11 17.99 0.54
N SER A 74 -14.54 16.86 0.09
CA SER A 74 -14.94 15.54 0.56
C SER A 74 -14.57 15.27 2.03
N GLY A 75 -13.64 16.06 2.58
CA GLY A 75 -13.09 15.86 3.91
C GLY A 75 -11.95 14.81 3.96
N ILE A 76 -11.62 14.18 2.82
CA ILE A 76 -10.49 13.26 2.72
C ILE A 76 -9.20 14.08 2.77
N ALA A 77 -8.32 13.78 3.73
CA ALA A 77 -7.10 14.54 3.94
C ALA A 77 -5.88 13.99 3.17
N GLY A 78 -5.92 12.73 2.76
CA GLY A 78 -4.86 12.07 2.02
C GLY A 78 -5.20 11.96 0.53
N TYR A 79 -4.23 12.25 -0.32
CA TYR A 79 -4.34 12.11 -1.77
C TYR A 79 -3.23 11.20 -2.27
N GLU A 80 -3.57 10.17 -3.02
CA GLU A 80 -2.63 9.29 -3.69
C GLU A 80 -2.65 9.56 -5.19
N PRO A 81 -1.64 10.25 -5.73
CA PRO A 81 -1.50 10.48 -7.16
C PRO A 81 -0.99 9.25 -7.89
N SER A 82 -1.31 9.14 -9.18
CA SER A 82 -0.57 8.33 -10.14
C SER A 82 0.45 9.22 -10.84
N VAL A 83 1.73 8.82 -10.79
CA VAL A 83 2.83 9.64 -11.32
C VAL A 83 3.77 8.81 -12.18
N ASN A 84 4.28 9.43 -13.24
CA ASN A 84 5.21 8.81 -14.18
C ASN A 84 6.55 9.55 -14.26
N ALA A 85 6.65 10.75 -13.67
CA ALA A 85 7.87 11.55 -13.68
C ALA A 85 8.01 12.37 -12.39
N PRO A 86 9.23 12.67 -11.95
CA PRO A 86 9.48 13.51 -10.77
C PRO A 86 8.81 14.90 -10.86
N GLU A 87 8.77 15.47 -12.05
CA GLU A 87 8.20 16.79 -12.33
C GLU A 87 6.70 16.86 -12.01
N GLU A 88 5.98 15.75 -12.17
CA GLU A 88 4.55 15.67 -11.84
C GLU A 88 4.33 15.85 -10.32
N LEU A 89 5.18 15.25 -9.48
CA LEU A 89 5.15 15.48 -8.04
C LEU A 89 5.51 16.90 -7.65
N GLN A 90 6.51 17.48 -8.31
CA GLN A 90 6.92 18.86 -8.06
C GLN A 90 5.80 19.86 -8.40
N ALA A 91 5.11 19.64 -9.52
CA ALA A 91 3.98 20.47 -9.94
C ALA A 91 2.77 20.30 -9.01
N LEU A 92 2.55 19.10 -8.49
CA LEU A 92 1.41 18.78 -7.62
C LEU A 92 1.60 19.33 -6.19
N ALA A 93 2.80 19.34 -5.67
CA ALA A 93 3.09 19.70 -4.28
C ALA A 93 2.51 21.06 -3.82
N PRO A 94 2.68 22.18 -4.56
CA PRO A 94 2.11 23.47 -4.17
C PRO A 94 0.57 23.46 -4.15
N LEU A 95 -0.07 22.71 -5.04
CA LEU A 95 -1.53 22.57 -5.08
C LEU A 95 -2.04 21.81 -3.88
N LEU A 96 -1.41 20.69 -3.51
CA LEU A 96 -1.78 19.94 -2.32
C LEU A 96 -1.61 20.77 -1.05
N LYS A 97 -0.53 21.54 -0.95
CA LYS A 97 -0.33 22.47 0.17
C LYS A 97 -1.44 23.51 0.25
N LYS A 98 -1.83 24.11 -0.91
CA LYS A 98 -2.92 25.08 -1.02
C LYS A 98 -4.24 24.50 -0.48
N HIS A 99 -4.56 23.26 -0.84
CA HIS A 99 -5.80 22.59 -0.45
C HIS A 99 -5.68 21.78 0.85
N ARG A 100 -4.52 21.86 1.58
CA ARG A 100 -4.25 21.16 2.85
C ARG A 100 -4.33 19.63 2.74
N LEU A 101 -3.98 19.10 1.57
CA LEU A 101 -3.93 17.67 1.29
C LEU A 101 -2.50 17.13 1.55
N ARG A 102 -2.41 15.85 1.87
CA ARG A 102 -1.15 15.15 2.15
C ARG A 102 -0.99 13.97 1.21
N MET A 103 0.26 13.67 0.84
CA MET A 103 0.61 12.43 0.16
C MET A 103 1.36 11.52 1.14
N HIS A 104 0.85 10.33 1.38
CA HIS A 104 1.55 9.26 2.12
C HIS A 104 2.14 8.24 1.16
N SER A 105 1.42 7.97 0.08
CA SER A 105 1.79 7.09 -1.00
C SER A 105 1.62 7.79 -2.36
N ALA A 106 2.26 7.23 -3.38
CA ALA A 106 2.02 7.55 -4.78
C ALA A 106 2.08 6.27 -5.60
N TYR A 107 1.22 6.18 -6.60
CA TYR A 107 1.17 5.06 -7.53
C TYR A 107 2.10 5.33 -8.72
N ILE A 108 2.93 4.35 -9.08
CA ILE A 108 3.84 4.41 -10.22
C ILE A 108 3.59 3.23 -11.17
N ASN A 109 3.69 3.48 -12.47
CA ASN A 109 3.65 2.42 -13.46
C ASN A 109 5.01 1.76 -13.60
N SER A 110 5.04 0.44 -13.82
CA SER A 110 6.27 -0.29 -14.08
C SER A 110 6.03 -1.46 -15.04
N THR A 111 7.01 -1.76 -15.88
CA THR A 111 7.08 -2.98 -16.67
C THR A 111 8.35 -3.71 -16.26
N LEU A 112 8.22 -4.84 -15.58
CA LEU A 112 9.34 -5.51 -14.92
C LEU A 112 9.64 -6.90 -15.47
N HIS A 113 8.79 -7.43 -16.35
CA HIS A 113 8.93 -8.76 -16.94
C HIS A 113 9.81 -8.80 -18.20
N LYS A 114 10.26 -7.64 -18.70
CA LYS A 114 11.18 -7.49 -19.85
C LYS A 114 12.39 -6.68 -19.44
N ALA A 115 13.58 -7.20 -19.70
CA ALA A 115 14.83 -6.63 -19.18
C ALA A 115 15.01 -5.13 -19.48
N ASP A 116 14.88 -4.72 -20.75
CA ASP A 116 15.11 -3.31 -21.14
C ASP A 116 14.04 -2.36 -20.58
N GLU A 117 12.79 -2.82 -20.50
CA GLU A 117 11.69 -2.05 -19.91
C GLU A 117 11.82 -1.96 -18.39
N ALA A 118 12.30 -3.02 -17.75
CA ALA A 118 12.57 -3.06 -16.32
C ALA A 118 13.65 -2.06 -15.91
N GLU A 119 14.75 -1.98 -16.65
CA GLU A 119 15.81 -1.00 -16.38
C GLU A 119 15.31 0.45 -16.49
N ARG A 120 14.42 0.74 -17.45
CA ARG A 120 13.78 2.07 -17.56
C ARG A 120 12.84 2.33 -16.38
N SER A 121 11.98 1.36 -16.05
CA SER A 121 11.02 1.46 -14.95
C SER A 121 11.73 1.66 -13.60
N ILE A 122 12.81 0.93 -13.35
CA ILE A 122 13.59 1.05 -12.11
C ILE A 122 14.23 2.44 -12.03
N ARG A 123 14.91 2.90 -13.08
CA ARG A 123 15.51 4.25 -13.07
C ARG A 123 14.48 5.35 -12.85
N GLN A 124 13.34 5.26 -13.53
CA GLN A 124 12.24 6.21 -13.37
C GLN A 124 11.69 6.23 -11.96
N ALA A 125 11.41 5.07 -11.38
CA ALA A 125 10.89 4.93 -10.02
C ALA A 125 11.88 5.48 -8.97
N LEU A 126 13.19 5.25 -9.14
CA LEU A 126 14.22 5.79 -8.25
C LEU A 126 14.33 7.32 -8.35
N ALA A 127 14.18 7.89 -9.54
CA ALA A 127 14.12 9.33 -9.73
C ALA A 127 12.87 9.97 -9.10
N ILE A 128 11.71 9.31 -9.23
CA ILE A 128 10.47 9.71 -8.54
C ILE A 128 10.65 9.67 -7.03
N ALA A 129 11.29 8.61 -6.48
CA ALA A 129 11.50 8.44 -5.06
C ALA A 129 12.34 9.55 -4.43
N GLU A 130 13.34 10.06 -5.13
CA GLU A 130 14.18 11.16 -4.68
C GLU A 130 13.35 12.43 -4.37
N VAL A 131 12.39 12.75 -5.25
CA VAL A 131 11.46 13.88 -5.04
C VAL A 131 10.38 13.51 -4.02
N ALA A 132 9.80 12.30 -4.12
CA ALA A 132 8.73 11.81 -3.25
C ALA A 132 9.09 11.92 -1.76
N ARG A 133 10.31 11.52 -1.40
CA ARG A 133 10.81 11.61 -0.03
C ARG A 133 10.79 13.04 0.52
N SER A 134 11.20 14.02 -0.28
CA SER A 134 11.22 15.43 0.13
C SER A 134 9.81 15.99 0.38
N LEU A 135 8.79 15.37 -0.21
CA LEU A 135 7.38 15.73 -0.08
C LEU A 135 6.64 14.94 1.00
N GLY A 136 7.34 14.06 1.73
CA GLY A 136 6.77 13.27 2.82
C GLY A 136 6.07 11.98 2.38
N ILE A 137 6.23 11.57 1.13
CA ILE A 137 5.81 10.26 0.64
C ILE A 137 6.76 9.21 1.22
N THR A 138 6.20 8.13 1.74
CA THR A 138 6.95 7.02 2.36
C THR A 138 6.72 5.69 1.66
N VAL A 139 5.71 5.61 0.81
CA VAL A 139 5.34 4.41 0.07
C VAL A 139 5.21 4.74 -1.42
N LEU A 140 5.85 3.96 -2.27
CA LEU A 140 5.53 3.90 -3.69
C LEU A 140 4.83 2.58 -3.98
N VAL A 141 3.66 2.68 -4.60
CA VAL A 141 2.82 1.55 -4.97
C VAL A 141 3.03 1.24 -6.44
N THR A 142 3.17 -0.02 -6.80
CA THR A 142 3.20 -0.44 -8.19
C THR A 142 2.52 -1.78 -8.40
N ASN A 143 1.82 -1.89 -9.51
CA ASN A 143 1.42 -3.14 -10.12
C ASN A 143 2.26 -3.31 -11.40
N PRO A 144 3.16 -4.30 -11.47
CA PRO A 144 3.89 -4.56 -12.69
C PRO A 144 2.93 -4.87 -13.83
N SER A 145 3.00 -4.07 -14.90
CA SER A 145 2.06 -4.13 -16.03
C SER A 145 1.86 -5.55 -16.55
N PRO A 146 0.61 -5.96 -16.88
CA PRO A 146 0.36 -7.20 -17.62
C PRO A 146 0.96 -7.11 -19.01
N ILE A 147 0.97 -8.20 -19.76
CA ILE A 147 1.40 -8.21 -21.19
C ILE A 147 0.61 -7.13 -21.96
N ARG A 148 -0.69 -7.09 -21.75
CA ARG A 148 -1.58 -6.06 -22.30
C ARG A 148 -2.84 -5.94 -21.45
N TRP A 149 -3.17 -4.70 -21.05
CA TRP A 149 -4.40 -4.43 -20.31
C TRP A 149 -5.64 -4.87 -21.11
N GLY A 150 -6.56 -5.52 -20.41
CA GLY A 150 -7.81 -6.02 -21.00
C GLY A 150 -7.66 -7.29 -21.85
N SER A 151 -6.45 -7.88 -21.95
CA SER A 151 -6.26 -9.17 -22.60
C SER A 151 -6.28 -10.33 -21.61
N SER A 152 -6.49 -11.55 -22.16
CA SER A 152 -6.35 -12.80 -21.41
C SER A 152 -4.94 -13.39 -21.47
N GLU A 153 -3.99 -12.67 -22.04
CA GLU A 153 -2.60 -13.12 -22.20
C GLU A 153 -1.87 -13.07 -20.86
N ASP A 154 -1.31 -14.18 -20.44
CA ASP A 154 -0.56 -14.33 -19.22
C ASP A 154 0.94 -14.35 -19.49
N LYS A 155 1.73 -13.85 -18.54
CA LYS A 155 3.19 -13.94 -18.58
C LYS A 155 3.67 -15.38 -18.50
N SER A 156 4.77 -15.69 -19.18
CA SER A 156 5.44 -17.00 -19.05
C SER A 156 6.15 -17.13 -17.69
N ASP A 157 6.60 -18.33 -17.35
CA ASP A 157 7.34 -18.57 -16.10
C ASP A 157 8.69 -17.85 -16.08
N GLU A 158 9.33 -17.71 -17.26
CA GLU A 158 10.56 -16.92 -17.42
C GLU A 158 10.30 -15.44 -17.19
N GLU A 159 9.22 -14.89 -17.76
CA GLU A 159 8.82 -13.49 -17.55
C GLU A 159 8.44 -13.22 -16.10
N LEU A 160 7.77 -14.16 -15.42
CA LEU A 160 7.45 -14.04 -13.99
C LEU A 160 8.69 -14.08 -13.11
N THR A 161 9.65 -14.95 -13.44
CA THR A 161 10.94 -15.03 -12.73
C THR A 161 11.74 -13.74 -12.91
N GLU A 162 11.78 -13.20 -14.11
CA GLU A 162 12.43 -11.92 -14.40
C GLU A 162 11.73 -10.77 -13.65
N GLN A 163 10.40 -10.73 -13.67
CA GLN A 163 9.60 -9.72 -12.98
C GLN A 163 9.86 -9.73 -11.47
N ALA A 164 9.87 -10.89 -10.83
CA ALA A 164 10.13 -11.00 -9.40
C ALA A 164 11.52 -10.49 -9.03
N ARG A 165 12.54 -10.85 -9.82
CA ARG A 165 13.91 -10.35 -9.65
C ARG A 165 13.99 -8.84 -9.77
N ASN A 166 13.35 -8.24 -10.77
CA ASN A 166 13.36 -6.81 -11.00
C ASN A 166 12.52 -6.06 -9.96
N LEU A 167 11.41 -6.63 -9.49
CA LEU A 167 10.61 -6.07 -8.42
C LEU A 167 11.42 -6.01 -7.10
N ASP A 168 12.16 -7.07 -6.78
CA ASP A 168 13.03 -7.11 -5.61
C ASP A 168 14.17 -6.08 -5.71
N ARG A 169 14.82 -5.96 -6.88
CA ARG A 169 15.85 -4.93 -7.16
C ARG A 169 15.29 -3.52 -6.99
N LEU A 170 14.10 -3.25 -7.53
CA LEU A 170 13.43 -1.97 -7.38
C LEU A 170 13.18 -1.66 -5.90
N GLY A 171 12.64 -2.63 -5.16
CA GLY A 171 12.38 -2.49 -3.72
C GLY A 171 13.65 -2.24 -2.91
N ALA A 172 14.74 -2.94 -3.23
CA ALA A 172 16.05 -2.70 -2.59
C ALA A 172 16.57 -1.29 -2.84
N GLY A 173 16.44 -0.78 -4.08
CA GLY A 173 16.84 0.57 -4.44
C GLY A 173 16.00 1.64 -3.73
N LEU A 174 14.69 1.46 -3.69
CA LEU A 174 13.77 2.37 -2.98
C LEU A 174 14.02 2.39 -1.48
N ARG A 175 14.27 1.23 -0.88
CA ARG A 175 14.61 1.11 0.54
C ARG A 175 15.89 1.89 0.91
N GLN A 176 16.90 1.90 0.04
CA GLN A 176 18.12 2.70 0.24
C GLN A 176 17.81 4.21 0.28
N GLN A 177 16.76 4.64 -0.39
CA GLN A 177 16.27 6.03 -0.36
C GLN A 177 15.26 6.28 0.79
N GLY A 178 14.97 5.28 1.62
CA GLY A 178 14.01 5.39 2.72
C GLY A 178 12.54 5.37 2.26
N ILE A 179 12.26 4.80 1.09
CA ILE A 179 10.92 4.60 0.52
C ILE A 179 10.59 3.11 0.55
N THR A 180 9.38 2.77 0.96
CA THR A 180 8.85 1.41 0.92
C THR A 180 8.22 1.15 -0.45
N LEU A 181 8.59 0.06 -1.11
CA LEU A 181 7.86 -0.44 -2.28
C LEU A 181 6.71 -1.31 -1.82
N ALA A 182 5.50 -1.01 -2.29
CA ALA A 182 4.31 -1.83 -2.07
C ALA A 182 3.83 -2.42 -3.40
N TYR A 183 3.87 -3.75 -3.52
CA TYR A 183 3.30 -4.48 -4.65
C TYR A 183 1.78 -4.45 -4.56
N HIS A 184 1.12 -3.97 -5.60
CA HIS A 184 -0.33 -3.91 -5.75
C HIS A 184 -0.82 -5.00 -6.71
N ASN A 185 -2.04 -5.46 -6.56
CA ASN A 185 -2.64 -6.53 -7.36
C ASN A 185 -3.91 -6.07 -8.07
N HIS A 186 -4.14 -6.64 -9.25
CA HIS A 186 -5.39 -6.61 -10.02
C HIS A 186 -5.90 -8.03 -10.29
N ASP A 187 -6.90 -8.18 -11.15
CA ASP A 187 -7.41 -9.49 -11.56
C ASP A 187 -6.44 -10.31 -12.43
N PRO A 188 -5.59 -9.73 -13.33
CA PRO A 188 -4.63 -10.52 -14.09
C PRO A 188 -3.71 -11.37 -13.23
N GLU A 189 -3.22 -10.83 -12.11
CA GLU A 189 -2.30 -11.53 -11.20
C GLU A 189 -3.00 -12.69 -10.47
N MET A 190 -4.33 -12.65 -10.37
CA MET A 190 -5.12 -13.69 -9.71
C MET A 190 -5.47 -14.86 -10.63
N ARG A 191 -5.22 -14.76 -11.93
CA ARG A 191 -5.46 -15.83 -12.89
C ARG A 191 -4.53 -17.03 -12.66
N GLN A 192 -4.87 -18.18 -13.22
CA GLN A 192 -4.05 -19.40 -13.13
C GLN A 192 -3.72 -19.76 -11.67
N SER A 193 -4.74 -19.77 -10.80
CA SER A 193 -4.58 -20.01 -9.35
C SER A 193 -3.69 -18.98 -8.64
N ALA A 194 -3.79 -17.72 -9.04
CA ALA A 194 -2.99 -16.61 -8.53
C ALA A 194 -1.47 -16.84 -8.70
N ARG A 195 -1.07 -17.48 -9.80
CA ARG A 195 0.33 -17.84 -10.09
C ARG A 195 1.27 -16.65 -10.01
N GLU A 196 0.96 -15.57 -10.73
CA GLU A 196 1.76 -14.35 -10.70
C GLU A 196 1.77 -13.73 -9.30
N PHE A 197 0.60 -13.55 -8.69
CA PHE A 197 0.45 -12.95 -7.38
C PHE A 197 1.31 -13.66 -6.31
N HIS A 198 1.17 -14.97 -6.20
CA HIS A 198 1.94 -15.75 -5.24
C HIS A 198 3.43 -15.71 -5.55
N HIS A 199 3.81 -15.78 -6.82
CA HIS A 199 5.22 -15.76 -7.22
C HIS A 199 5.90 -14.45 -6.81
N MET A 200 5.26 -13.30 -7.03
CA MET A 200 5.80 -12.00 -6.60
C MET A 200 6.06 -11.95 -5.09
N LEU A 201 5.09 -12.38 -4.29
CA LEU A 201 5.23 -12.33 -2.83
C LEU A 201 6.14 -13.41 -2.25
N LEU A 202 6.30 -14.57 -2.91
CA LEU A 202 7.18 -15.65 -2.46
C LEU A 202 8.64 -15.47 -2.89
N ARG A 203 8.88 -14.81 -4.02
CA ARG A 203 10.23 -14.68 -4.61
C ARG A 203 10.92 -13.36 -4.35
N THR A 204 10.26 -12.44 -3.64
CA THR A 204 10.85 -11.17 -3.21
C THR A 204 11.12 -11.15 -1.72
N ASP A 205 12.20 -10.46 -1.31
CA ASP A 205 12.51 -10.24 0.10
C ASP A 205 11.44 -9.34 0.73
N PRO A 206 10.81 -9.75 1.85
CA PRO A 206 9.86 -8.91 2.59
C PRO A 206 10.42 -7.55 3.05
N GLN A 207 11.74 -7.41 3.15
CA GLN A 207 12.38 -6.13 3.45
C GLN A 207 12.43 -5.19 2.25
N ASN A 208 12.42 -5.73 1.03
CA ASN A 208 12.46 -4.97 -0.21
C ASN A 208 11.06 -4.66 -0.74
N VAL A 209 10.16 -5.65 -0.66
CA VAL A 209 8.82 -5.56 -1.26
C VAL A 209 7.76 -5.81 -0.20
N SER A 210 7.02 -4.79 0.14
CA SER A 210 5.81 -4.87 0.96
C SER A 210 4.58 -5.13 0.08
N PHE A 211 3.39 -5.16 0.68
CA PHE A 211 2.15 -5.47 -0.01
C PHE A 211 1.15 -4.31 0.15
N CYS A 212 0.65 -3.80 -0.97
CA CYS A 212 -0.54 -2.99 -1.06
C CYS A 212 -1.71 -3.89 -1.45
N LEU A 213 -2.50 -4.29 -0.48
CA LEU A 213 -3.65 -5.18 -0.70
C LEU A 213 -4.79 -4.40 -1.36
N ASP A 214 -5.10 -4.68 -2.63
CA ASP A 214 -6.44 -4.39 -3.14
C ASP A 214 -7.36 -5.58 -2.83
N ALA A 215 -8.17 -5.42 -1.80
CA ALA A 215 -9.03 -6.48 -1.31
C ALA A 215 -10.10 -6.88 -2.33
N HIS A 216 -10.57 -5.92 -3.14
CA HIS A 216 -11.60 -6.18 -4.13
C HIS A 216 -11.06 -6.95 -5.34
N TRP A 217 -9.85 -6.60 -5.82
CA TRP A 217 -9.25 -7.34 -6.93
C TRP A 217 -8.89 -8.77 -6.54
N VAL A 218 -8.46 -9.01 -5.29
CA VAL A 218 -8.31 -10.40 -4.78
C VAL A 218 -9.65 -11.11 -4.81
N TYR A 219 -10.71 -10.50 -4.25
CA TYR A 219 -12.05 -11.07 -4.21
C TYR A 219 -12.56 -11.39 -5.62
N ARG A 220 -12.60 -10.40 -6.52
CA ARG A 220 -13.11 -10.52 -7.88
C ARG A 220 -12.28 -11.47 -8.75
N GLY A 221 -10.96 -11.33 -8.72
CA GLY A 221 -10.04 -12.16 -9.49
C GLY A 221 -9.99 -13.62 -9.04
N SER A 222 -10.47 -13.92 -7.83
CA SER A 222 -10.62 -15.29 -7.30
C SER A 222 -12.05 -15.82 -7.43
N GLY A 223 -12.84 -15.30 -8.37
CA GLY A 223 -14.22 -15.76 -8.59
C GLY A 223 -15.19 -15.31 -7.52
N ASN A 224 -15.06 -14.09 -7.01
CA ASN A 224 -15.87 -13.49 -5.95
C ASN A 224 -15.78 -14.27 -4.62
N SER A 225 -14.55 -14.65 -4.24
CA SER A 225 -14.32 -15.50 -3.08
C SER A 225 -13.77 -14.71 -1.88
N GLN A 226 -14.55 -14.60 -0.81
CA GLN A 226 -14.05 -14.13 0.47
C GLN A 226 -13.07 -15.12 1.13
N VAL A 227 -13.19 -16.41 0.86
CA VAL A 227 -12.24 -17.42 1.37
C VAL A 227 -10.86 -17.10 0.83
N ALA A 228 -10.70 -16.90 -0.49
CA ALA A 228 -9.43 -16.56 -1.11
C ALA A 228 -8.85 -15.25 -0.55
N LEU A 229 -9.69 -14.21 -0.37
CA LEU A 229 -9.26 -12.95 0.22
C LEU A 229 -8.67 -13.14 1.62
N PHE A 230 -9.38 -13.84 2.51
CA PHE A 230 -8.91 -13.99 3.89
C PHE A 230 -7.74 -14.98 4.03
N ASP A 231 -7.62 -15.96 3.15
CA ASP A 231 -6.44 -16.82 3.09
C ASP A 231 -5.19 -16.02 2.66
N ILE A 232 -5.32 -15.13 1.69
CA ILE A 232 -4.24 -14.21 1.28
C ILE A 232 -3.85 -13.28 2.43
N VAL A 233 -4.82 -12.71 3.15
CA VAL A 233 -4.54 -11.90 4.35
C VAL A 233 -3.80 -12.72 5.42
N ARG A 234 -4.16 -13.98 5.60
CA ARG A 234 -3.48 -14.87 6.55
C ARG A 234 -2.05 -15.20 6.12
N LEU A 235 -1.81 -15.43 4.83
CA LEU A 235 -0.51 -15.79 4.28
C LEU A 235 0.46 -14.59 4.26
N TYR A 236 -0.01 -13.45 3.78
CA TYR A 236 0.86 -12.30 3.48
C TYR A 236 0.57 -11.05 4.30
N GLY A 237 -0.38 -11.10 5.23
CA GLY A 237 -0.88 -9.92 5.93
C GLY A 237 0.18 -9.14 6.70
N LYS A 238 1.27 -9.78 7.16
CA LYS A 238 2.38 -9.09 7.80
C LYS A 238 3.19 -8.20 6.84
N ARG A 239 3.04 -8.39 5.53
CA ARG A 239 3.66 -7.54 4.51
C ARG A 239 2.78 -6.36 4.12
N ILE A 240 1.50 -6.32 4.56
CA ILE A 240 0.56 -5.27 4.19
C ILE A 240 0.97 -3.95 4.85
N VAL A 241 1.29 -2.95 4.03
CA VAL A 241 1.59 -1.58 4.44
C VAL A 241 0.54 -0.59 3.97
N GLU A 242 -0.28 -0.99 2.99
CA GLU A 242 -1.37 -0.21 2.43
C GLU A 242 -2.53 -1.12 2.01
N VAL A 243 -3.75 -0.61 2.08
CA VAL A 243 -4.96 -1.31 1.61
C VAL A 243 -5.75 -0.36 0.72
N HIS A 244 -6.01 -0.78 -0.51
CA HIS A 244 -6.95 -0.12 -1.40
C HIS A 244 -8.36 -0.64 -1.13
N LEU A 245 -9.28 0.30 -0.93
CA LEU A 245 -10.64 0.05 -0.46
C LEU A 245 -11.65 0.28 -1.59
N ARG A 246 -12.29 -0.79 -2.01
CA ARG A 246 -13.31 -0.81 -3.04
C ARG A 246 -14.40 -1.80 -2.68
N GLN A 247 -15.64 -1.54 -3.06
CA GLN A 247 -16.76 -2.40 -2.73
C GLN A 247 -17.67 -2.67 -3.93
N SER A 248 -18.20 -3.87 -3.98
CA SER A 248 -19.28 -4.27 -4.88
C SER A 248 -20.49 -4.76 -4.07
N LYS A 249 -21.63 -4.82 -4.73
CA LYS A 249 -22.84 -5.45 -4.22
C LYS A 249 -23.45 -6.29 -5.33
N ASN A 250 -23.59 -7.59 -5.08
CA ASN A 250 -23.98 -8.57 -6.09
C ASN A 250 -23.06 -8.55 -7.33
N GLY A 251 -21.76 -8.39 -7.12
CA GLY A 251 -20.74 -8.32 -8.18
C GLY A 251 -20.64 -6.97 -8.92
N ILE A 252 -21.50 -6.01 -8.65
CA ILE A 252 -21.52 -4.69 -9.30
C ILE A 252 -20.81 -3.67 -8.41
N TRP A 253 -19.83 -2.95 -8.95
CA TRP A 253 -19.14 -1.89 -8.23
C TRP A 253 -20.12 -0.78 -7.85
N GLN A 254 -20.08 -0.39 -6.60
CA GLN A 254 -20.92 0.65 -6.05
C GLN A 254 -20.32 2.04 -6.28
N GLU A 255 -21.12 3.09 -6.12
CA GLU A 255 -20.62 4.47 -6.12
C GLU A 255 -19.90 4.83 -4.82
N THR A 256 -20.23 4.14 -3.73
CA THR A 256 -19.65 4.38 -2.42
C THR A 256 -18.96 3.15 -1.89
N PHE A 257 -17.84 3.35 -1.19
CA PHE A 257 -17.30 2.35 -0.29
C PHE A 257 -18.25 2.22 0.90
N GLY A 258 -18.93 1.06 1.02
CA GLY A 258 -19.99 0.82 1.98
C GLY A 258 -20.19 -0.67 2.27
N GLU A 259 -21.35 -1.05 2.75
CA GLU A 259 -21.73 -2.46 2.90
C GLU A 259 -21.91 -3.13 1.53
N GLY A 260 -21.43 -4.37 1.39
CA GLY A 260 -21.50 -5.09 0.13
C GLY A 260 -20.97 -6.50 0.22
N ASP A 261 -20.36 -6.97 -0.86
CA ASP A 261 -19.92 -8.36 -1.02
C ASP A 261 -18.73 -8.73 -0.13
N ILE A 262 -17.87 -7.75 0.21
CA ILE A 262 -16.69 -7.97 1.05
C ILE A 262 -16.97 -7.53 2.48
N ASP A 263 -16.66 -8.41 3.44
CA ASP A 263 -16.74 -8.12 4.88
C ASP A 263 -15.49 -7.35 5.33
N TYR A 264 -15.54 -6.02 5.20
CA TYR A 264 -14.45 -5.14 5.63
C TYR A 264 -14.33 -5.03 7.16
N ALA A 265 -15.38 -5.31 7.92
CA ALA A 265 -15.29 -5.37 9.39
C ALA A 265 -14.41 -6.57 9.81
N ARG A 266 -14.58 -7.72 9.15
CA ARG A 266 -13.69 -8.87 9.31
C ARG A 266 -12.26 -8.54 8.89
N LEU A 267 -12.06 -7.86 7.75
CA LEU A 267 -10.72 -7.46 7.31
C LEU A 267 -10.02 -6.58 8.36
N ALA A 268 -10.71 -5.57 8.89
CA ALA A 268 -10.18 -4.72 9.95
C ALA A 268 -9.79 -5.56 11.19
N GLY A 269 -10.63 -6.53 11.58
CA GLY A 269 -10.35 -7.47 12.67
C GLY A 269 -9.11 -8.32 12.43
N GLU A 270 -8.93 -8.88 11.22
CA GLU A 270 -7.76 -9.69 10.86
C GLU A 270 -6.47 -8.85 10.86
N LEU A 271 -6.50 -7.63 10.29
CA LEU A 271 -5.36 -6.70 10.35
C LEU A 271 -4.99 -6.36 11.80
N GLY A 272 -5.98 -6.15 12.67
CA GLY A 272 -5.77 -5.92 14.10
C GLY A 272 -5.12 -7.11 14.81
N LYS A 273 -5.53 -8.35 14.51
CA LYS A 273 -4.91 -9.59 15.04
C LYS A 273 -3.46 -9.74 14.59
N LEU A 274 -3.16 -9.37 13.36
CA LEU A 274 -1.81 -9.37 12.79
C LEU A 274 -0.94 -8.23 13.35
N LYS A 275 -1.53 -7.27 14.07
CA LYS A 275 -0.88 -6.06 14.59
C LYS A 275 -0.24 -5.20 13.49
N VAL A 276 -0.83 -5.18 12.32
CA VAL A 276 -0.43 -4.30 11.21
C VAL A 276 -1.35 -3.09 11.15
N GLN A 277 -0.79 -1.96 10.76
CA GLN A 277 -1.49 -0.69 10.65
C GLN A 277 -1.21 -0.09 9.26
N PRO A 278 -1.85 -0.60 8.21
CA PRO A 278 -1.62 -0.11 6.86
C PRO A 278 -2.17 1.30 6.66
N HIS A 279 -1.68 2.01 5.65
CA HIS A 279 -2.39 3.14 5.09
C HIS A 279 -3.68 2.64 4.44
N LEU A 280 -4.76 3.42 4.59
CA LEU A 280 -6.06 3.11 3.99
C LEU A 280 -6.31 4.11 2.86
N VAL A 281 -6.52 3.59 1.67
CA VAL A 281 -6.72 4.39 0.46
C VAL A 281 -8.05 4.00 -0.17
N LEU A 282 -8.99 4.94 -0.23
CA LEU A 282 -10.23 4.76 -0.96
C LEU A 282 -9.93 4.75 -2.46
N GLU A 283 -10.34 3.69 -3.13
CA GLU A 283 -10.24 3.55 -4.58
C GLU A 283 -11.57 3.09 -5.17
N GLN A 284 -12.67 3.65 -4.66
CA GLN A 284 -14.02 3.34 -5.11
C GLN A 284 -14.26 3.97 -6.48
N CYS A 285 -13.84 3.26 -7.51
CA CYS A 285 -14.08 3.64 -8.90
C CYS A 285 -15.48 3.24 -9.36
N VAL A 286 -15.99 3.90 -10.39
CA VAL A 286 -17.23 3.52 -11.07
C VAL A 286 -16.93 2.89 -12.42
N GLU A 287 -17.72 1.88 -12.78
CA GLU A 287 -17.72 1.23 -14.10
C GLU A 287 -19.10 1.37 -14.75
N LYS A 288 -19.26 0.83 -15.95
CA LYS A 288 -20.47 1.04 -16.76
C LYS A 288 -21.76 0.63 -16.03
N GLU A 289 -21.71 -0.48 -15.30
CA GLU A 289 -22.85 -1.07 -14.58
C GLU A 289 -23.07 -0.44 -13.20
N SER A 290 -22.13 0.39 -12.73
CA SER A 290 -22.27 1.05 -11.42
C SER A 290 -23.51 1.95 -11.40
N PRO A 291 -24.23 2.05 -10.27
CA PRO A 291 -25.33 2.99 -10.12
C PRO A 291 -24.93 4.43 -10.50
N GLN A 292 -25.90 5.22 -10.92
CA GLN A 292 -25.71 6.64 -11.27
C GLN A 292 -26.66 7.49 -10.44
N THR A 293 -26.52 7.45 -9.11
CA THR A 293 -27.46 8.06 -8.17
C THR A 293 -26.90 9.30 -7.49
N MET A 294 -25.56 9.51 -7.56
CA MET A 294 -24.90 10.63 -6.88
C MET A 294 -23.66 11.12 -7.64
N ASP A 295 -23.21 12.31 -7.30
CA ASP A 295 -21.96 12.87 -7.77
C ASP A 295 -20.73 12.31 -7.00
N GLY A 296 -19.54 12.58 -7.54
CA GLY A 296 -18.29 12.10 -6.94
C GLY A 296 -18.05 12.65 -5.53
N LEU A 297 -18.38 13.93 -5.29
CA LEU A 297 -18.19 14.55 -3.99
C LEU A 297 -19.05 13.89 -2.90
N THR A 298 -20.32 13.67 -3.20
CA THR A 298 -21.26 12.96 -2.29
C THR A 298 -20.81 11.53 -2.04
N ALA A 299 -20.43 10.81 -3.09
CA ALA A 299 -19.96 9.44 -3.00
C ALA A 299 -18.70 9.31 -2.11
N HIS A 300 -17.73 10.21 -2.28
CA HIS A 300 -16.49 10.18 -1.48
C HIS A 300 -16.71 10.59 -0.02
N LYS A 301 -17.62 11.53 0.27
CA LYS A 301 -18.03 11.85 1.66
C LYS A 301 -18.61 10.63 2.38
N GLN A 302 -19.51 9.91 1.73
CA GLN A 302 -20.13 8.71 2.30
C GLN A 302 -19.09 7.58 2.47
N SER A 303 -18.22 7.40 1.48
CA SER A 303 -17.13 6.42 1.52
C SER A 303 -16.18 6.68 2.69
N LEU A 304 -15.80 7.94 2.91
CA LEU A 304 -14.94 8.33 4.04
C LEU A 304 -15.61 8.01 5.38
N ALA A 305 -16.88 8.38 5.54
CA ALA A 305 -17.62 8.14 6.79
C ALA A 305 -17.73 6.64 7.11
N TYR A 306 -17.97 5.80 6.09
CA TYR A 306 -18.01 4.34 6.27
C TYR A 306 -16.62 3.78 6.63
N ALA A 307 -15.59 4.17 5.90
CA ALA A 307 -14.22 3.71 6.15
C ALA A 307 -13.74 4.08 7.57
N GLN A 308 -14.00 5.32 8.02
CA GLN A 308 -13.68 5.77 9.37
C GLN A 308 -14.35 4.91 10.44
N ARG A 309 -15.62 4.53 10.24
CA ARG A 309 -16.36 3.67 11.16
C ARG A 309 -15.79 2.25 11.21
N VAL A 310 -15.60 1.63 10.04
CA VAL A 310 -15.15 0.23 9.95
C VAL A 310 -13.73 0.03 10.45
N PHE A 311 -12.85 0.97 10.15
CA PHE A 311 -11.42 0.87 10.50
C PHE A 311 -11.05 1.67 11.76
N ALA A 312 -12.02 2.15 12.55
CA ALA A 312 -11.77 2.96 13.75
C ALA A 312 -10.74 2.31 14.69
N ALA A 313 -10.83 0.99 14.91
CA ALA A 313 -9.97 0.26 15.83
C ALA A 313 -8.48 0.22 15.42
N ILE A 314 -8.17 0.37 14.12
CA ILE A 314 -6.80 0.34 13.62
C ILE A 314 -6.27 1.74 13.25
N THR A 315 -7.15 2.73 13.08
CA THR A 315 -6.78 4.12 12.81
C THR A 315 -6.63 4.97 14.06
N SER A 316 -7.30 4.61 15.18
CA SER A 316 -7.32 5.38 16.44
C SER A 316 -6.18 5.03 17.40
N LYS A 317 -5.39 3.97 17.13
CA LYS A 317 -4.24 3.58 17.95
C LYS A 317 -2.97 4.17 17.34
N GLY A 318 -2.76 5.42 17.63
CA GLY A 318 -1.54 6.14 17.38
C GLY A 318 -1.11 6.89 18.62
#